data_2f102477f2fdbd987e15fc08d8743f99
#
_entry.id   2f102477f2fdbd987e15fc08d8743f99
#
_cell.length_a   1.000
_cell.length_b   1.000
_cell.length_c   1.000
_cell.angle_alpha   90.00
_cell.angle_beta   90.00
_cell.angle_gamma   90.00
#
_symmetry.space_group_name_H-M   'P 1'
#
loop_
_entity.id
_entity.type
_entity.pdbx_description
1 polymer ?
#
loop_
_entity_poly.entity_id
_entity_poly.type
_entity_poly.pdbx_seq_one_letter_code
_entity_poly.pdbx_strand_id
1 'polypeptide(L)'
;ALIAEADIVTTAVGPQILGKIAGTIAKGLIKRHQQGNNQPLNIIACENMVRGTSQLKQHVFDALPQDEQAWVEQHVGFVDSAVDRIVPPAEAGSSDPLEVTVETFSEWIVDQTQFKGQPPAIAGMELTDNLMAFVERKLFTLNTGHAITAYLGQQAGLQTIRDAILDPAIRRVVKGAMEES
;
A
#
# COMPACT_ATOMS: atom_id res chain seq x y z
N ALA A 1 -21.22 -6.20 7.31
CA ALA A 1 -21.92 -7.04 6.32
C ALA A 1 -20.97 -7.42 5.17
N LEU A 2 -20.38 -6.46 4.45
CA LEU A 2 -19.58 -6.75 3.24
C LEU A 2 -18.37 -7.69 3.47
N ILE A 3 -17.60 -7.49 4.54
CA ILE A 3 -16.43 -8.35 4.85
C ILE A 3 -16.83 -9.82 5.03
N ALA A 4 -18.05 -10.08 5.53
CA ALA A 4 -18.53 -11.45 5.75
C ALA A 4 -18.76 -12.23 4.44
N GLU A 5 -18.86 -11.54 3.32
CA GLU A 5 -19.20 -12.11 2.00
C GLU A 5 -18.07 -11.87 0.96
N ALA A 6 -17.12 -10.99 1.26
CA ALA A 6 -16.04 -10.63 0.33
C ALA A 6 -15.03 -11.76 0.14
N ASP A 7 -14.42 -11.81 -1.04
CA ASP A 7 -13.26 -12.68 -1.34
C ASP A 7 -11.94 -11.92 -1.13
N ILE A 8 -11.97 -10.59 -1.33
CA ILE A 8 -10.84 -9.70 -1.14
C ILE A 8 -11.28 -8.39 -0.47
N VAL A 9 -10.44 -7.86 0.39
CA VAL A 9 -10.60 -6.55 1.02
C VAL A 9 -9.32 -5.77 0.81
N THR A 10 -9.42 -4.58 0.24
CA THR A 10 -8.28 -3.66 0.11
C THR A 10 -8.49 -2.41 0.96
N THR A 11 -7.42 -1.81 1.43
CA THR A 11 -7.44 -0.51 2.10
C THR A 11 -6.56 0.49 1.38
N ALA A 12 -6.96 1.76 1.38
CA ALA A 12 -6.20 2.90 0.89
C ALA A 12 -6.62 4.15 1.68
N VAL A 13 -6.51 4.07 3.01
CA VAL A 13 -7.05 5.07 3.96
C VAL A 13 -5.95 5.91 4.62
N GLY A 14 -4.70 5.58 4.33
CA GLY A 14 -3.50 6.14 4.96
C GLY A 14 -3.01 5.31 6.15
N PRO A 15 -1.68 5.19 6.32
CA PRO A 15 -1.06 4.34 7.35
C PRO A 15 -1.60 4.56 8.76
N GLN A 16 -1.82 5.82 9.13
CA GLN A 16 -2.30 6.23 10.47
C GLN A 16 -3.76 5.81 10.76
N ILE A 17 -4.50 5.36 9.76
CA ILE A 17 -5.91 4.96 9.91
C ILE A 17 -6.05 3.45 10.08
N LEU A 18 -5.04 2.64 9.69
CA LEU A 18 -5.11 1.18 9.73
C LEU A 18 -5.52 0.66 11.12
N GLY A 19 -4.92 1.16 12.20
CA GLY A 19 -5.31 0.79 13.56
C GLY A 19 -6.76 1.14 13.92
N LYS A 20 -7.30 2.24 13.35
CA LYS A 20 -8.68 2.69 13.63
C LYS A 20 -9.73 1.80 12.98
N ILE A 21 -9.44 1.25 11.80
CA ILE A 21 -10.37 0.39 11.06
C ILE A 21 -10.28 -1.08 11.48
N ALA A 22 -9.21 -1.47 12.16
CA ALA A 22 -8.95 -2.86 12.55
C ALA A 22 -10.08 -3.49 13.34
N GLY A 23 -10.67 -2.78 14.31
CA GLY A 23 -11.83 -3.25 15.07
C GLY A 23 -13.09 -3.49 14.21
N THR A 24 -13.26 -2.72 13.14
CA THR A 24 -14.36 -2.94 12.18
C THR A 24 -14.10 -4.19 11.33
N ILE A 25 -12.86 -4.39 10.92
CA ILE A 25 -12.44 -5.59 10.19
C ILE A 25 -12.63 -6.82 11.09
N ALA A 26 -12.16 -6.80 12.34
CA ALA A 26 -12.31 -7.89 13.30
C ALA A 26 -13.79 -8.30 13.46
N LYS A 27 -14.70 -7.34 13.65
CA LYS A 27 -16.14 -7.60 13.72
C LYS A 27 -16.69 -8.25 12.44
N GLY A 28 -16.17 -7.86 11.29
CA GLY A 28 -16.53 -8.44 10.00
C GLY A 28 -16.09 -9.90 9.88
N LEU A 29 -14.88 -10.24 10.36
CA LEU A 29 -14.33 -11.59 10.38
C LEU A 29 -15.10 -12.51 11.33
N ILE A 30 -15.40 -12.05 12.55
CA ILE A 30 -16.26 -12.76 13.51
C ILE A 30 -17.61 -13.11 12.86
N LYS A 31 -18.24 -12.13 12.19
CA LYS A 31 -19.50 -12.35 11.51
C LYS A 31 -19.38 -13.38 10.39
N ARG A 32 -18.27 -13.36 9.61
CA ARG A 32 -17.97 -14.35 8.57
C ARG A 32 -17.91 -15.76 9.15
N HIS A 33 -17.17 -15.94 10.26
CA HIS A 33 -17.08 -17.22 10.97
C HIS A 33 -18.43 -17.69 11.48
N GLN A 34 -19.21 -16.81 12.13
CA GLN A 34 -20.55 -17.13 12.63
C GLN A 34 -21.55 -17.55 11.54
N GLN A 35 -21.35 -17.08 10.31
CA GLN A 35 -22.13 -17.47 9.13
C GLN A 35 -21.65 -18.78 8.49
N GLY A 36 -20.60 -19.40 9.03
CA GLY A 36 -20.01 -20.63 8.47
C GLY A 36 -19.31 -20.42 7.13
N ASN A 37 -18.96 -19.18 6.77
CA ASN A 37 -18.24 -18.92 5.54
C ASN A 37 -16.75 -19.17 5.72
N ASN A 38 -16.31 -20.37 5.35
CA ASN A 38 -14.92 -20.84 5.45
C ASN A 38 -14.14 -20.66 4.14
N GLN A 39 -14.69 -19.93 3.16
CA GLN A 39 -13.95 -19.61 1.94
C GLN A 39 -12.78 -18.67 2.28
N PRO A 40 -11.63 -18.79 1.60
CA PRO A 40 -10.52 -17.87 1.81
C PRO A 40 -10.93 -16.42 1.63
N LEU A 41 -10.46 -15.55 2.51
CA LEU A 41 -10.53 -14.10 2.38
C LEU A 41 -9.11 -13.55 2.39
N ASN A 42 -8.79 -12.63 1.49
CA ASN A 42 -7.49 -11.96 1.51
C ASN A 42 -7.66 -10.45 1.76
N ILE A 43 -6.87 -9.93 2.68
CA ILE A 43 -6.85 -8.51 3.04
C ILE A 43 -5.51 -7.93 2.60
N ILE A 44 -5.55 -6.82 1.86
CA ILE A 44 -4.36 -6.15 1.30
C ILE A 44 -4.42 -4.67 1.65
N ALA A 45 -3.48 -4.20 2.43
CA ALA A 45 -3.31 -2.77 2.68
C ALA A 45 -2.48 -2.15 1.54
N CYS A 46 -3.12 -1.32 0.71
CA CYS A 46 -2.51 -0.58 -0.39
C CYS A 46 -2.03 0.79 0.09
N GLU A 47 -1.27 0.80 1.17
CA GLU A 47 -0.78 2.02 1.81
C GLU A 47 0.68 2.30 1.41
N ASN A 48 1.06 3.58 1.38
CA ASN A 48 2.46 3.96 1.16
C ASN A 48 3.28 3.74 2.44
N MET A 49 3.52 2.47 2.78
CA MET A 49 4.32 2.06 3.93
C MET A 49 4.86 0.64 3.76
N VAL A 50 5.92 0.34 4.50
CA VAL A 50 6.50 -1.01 4.52
C VAL A 50 5.64 -1.92 5.39
N ARG A 51 5.28 -3.11 4.88
CA ARG A 51 4.50 -4.14 5.59
C ARG A 51 3.21 -3.61 6.21
N GLY A 52 2.45 -2.81 5.42
CA GLY A 52 1.20 -2.22 5.89
C GLY A 52 0.17 -3.25 6.31
N THR A 53 0.05 -4.33 5.54
CA THR A 53 -0.91 -5.40 5.87
C THR A 53 -0.48 -6.21 7.08
N SER A 54 0.82 -6.47 7.25
CA SER A 54 1.36 -7.12 8.47
C SER A 54 1.05 -6.28 9.73
N GLN A 55 1.16 -4.94 9.65
CA GLN A 55 0.77 -4.07 10.77
C GLN A 55 -0.74 -4.09 10.99
N LEU A 56 -1.55 -4.05 9.93
CA LEU A 56 -3.00 -4.19 10.02
C LEU A 56 -3.39 -5.52 10.67
N LYS A 57 -2.73 -6.63 10.28
CA LYS A 57 -2.94 -7.96 10.91
C LYS A 57 -2.79 -7.87 12.42
N GLN A 58 -1.69 -7.27 12.91
CA GLN A 58 -1.46 -7.14 14.35
C GLN A 58 -2.62 -6.39 15.03
N HIS A 59 -3.03 -5.25 14.49
CA HIS A 59 -4.16 -4.48 15.04
C HIS A 59 -5.49 -5.24 15.00
N VAL A 60 -5.72 -6.04 13.97
CA VAL A 60 -6.93 -6.88 13.87
C VAL A 60 -6.89 -7.98 14.92
N PHE A 61 -5.75 -8.65 15.10
CA PHE A 61 -5.58 -9.71 16.11
C PHE A 61 -5.70 -9.17 17.53
N ASP A 62 -5.20 -7.96 17.82
CA ASP A 62 -5.37 -7.28 19.10
C ASP A 62 -6.86 -6.98 19.40
N ALA A 63 -7.68 -6.80 18.36
CA ALA A 63 -9.12 -6.53 18.47
C ALA A 63 -10.00 -7.80 18.44
N LEU A 64 -9.42 -8.98 18.09
CA LEU A 64 -10.13 -10.24 18.03
C LEU A 64 -10.16 -10.94 19.40
N PRO A 65 -11.30 -11.56 19.78
CA PRO A 65 -11.33 -12.55 20.85
C PRO A 65 -10.35 -13.71 20.57
N GLN A 66 -9.76 -14.24 21.63
CA GLN A 66 -8.72 -15.28 21.48
C GLN A 66 -9.21 -16.56 20.79
N ASP A 67 -10.46 -16.94 21.01
CA ASP A 67 -11.11 -18.09 20.39
C ASP A 67 -11.38 -17.92 18.89
N GLU A 68 -11.41 -16.69 18.37
CA GLU A 68 -11.59 -16.39 16.96
C GLU A 68 -10.25 -16.38 16.16
N GLN A 69 -9.12 -16.18 16.85
CA GLN A 69 -7.83 -15.98 16.21
C GLN A 69 -7.38 -17.21 15.38
N ALA A 70 -7.61 -18.42 15.88
CA ALA A 70 -7.23 -19.63 15.18
C ALA A 70 -7.97 -19.80 13.85
N TRP A 71 -9.27 -19.49 13.84
CA TRP A 71 -10.07 -19.53 12.62
C TRP A 71 -9.60 -18.46 11.61
N VAL A 72 -9.35 -17.24 12.07
CA VAL A 72 -8.84 -16.17 11.23
C VAL A 72 -7.48 -16.53 10.63
N GLU A 73 -6.55 -17.07 11.42
CA GLU A 73 -5.24 -17.50 10.91
C GLU A 73 -5.35 -18.58 9.83
N GLN A 74 -6.35 -19.44 9.91
CA GLN A 74 -6.57 -20.51 8.93
C GLN A 74 -7.20 -20.01 7.64
N HIS A 75 -8.16 -19.07 7.69
CA HIS A 75 -9.04 -18.72 6.58
C HIS A 75 -8.75 -17.32 5.97
N VAL A 76 -7.98 -16.48 6.65
CA VAL A 76 -7.74 -15.10 6.22
C VAL A 76 -6.27 -14.87 5.90
N GLY A 77 -5.97 -14.50 4.65
CA GLY A 77 -4.67 -14.03 4.22
C GLY A 77 -4.53 -12.53 4.53
N PHE A 78 -3.42 -12.17 5.15
CA PHE A 78 -3.01 -10.77 5.27
C PHE A 78 -1.80 -10.57 4.38
N VAL A 79 -2.04 -10.01 3.22
CA VAL A 79 -1.09 -9.99 2.10
C VAL A 79 -0.42 -8.62 2.00
N ASP A 80 0.87 -8.56 2.28
CA ASP A 80 1.63 -7.33 2.11
C ASP A 80 1.74 -6.95 0.63
N SER A 81 1.78 -5.65 0.37
CA SER A 81 1.91 -5.10 -0.97
C SER A 81 2.84 -3.89 -1.01
N ALA A 82 3.38 -3.64 -2.19
CA ALA A 82 4.02 -2.40 -2.57
C ALA A 82 3.19 -1.72 -3.65
N VAL A 83 2.82 -0.46 -3.43
CA VAL A 83 2.10 0.35 -4.40
C VAL A 83 2.99 1.50 -4.86
N ASP A 84 3.00 1.77 -6.15
CA ASP A 84 3.73 2.87 -6.73
C ASP A 84 2.95 3.55 -7.84
N ARG A 85 2.53 4.77 -7.57
CA ARG A 85 1.89 5.68 -8.53
C ARG A 85 1.91 7.09 -7.96
N ILE A 86 2.35 8.05 -8.75
CA ILE A 86 2.30 9.45 -8.38
C ILE A 86 0.88 9.97 -8.59
N VAL A 87 0.32 10.56 -7.54
CA VAL A 87 -0.97 11.24 -7.54
C VAL A 87 -0.72 12.69 -7.14
N PRO A 88 -0.61 13.63 -8.11
CA PRO A 88 -0.43 15.05 -7.80
C PRO A 88 -1.62 15.60 -6.98
N PRO A 89 -1.42 16.68 -6.25
CA PRO A 89 -2.54 17.40 -5.63
C PRO A 89 -3.59 17.75 -6.69
N ALA A 90 -4.88 17.62 -6.34
CA ALA A 90 -5.97 17.97 -7.23
C ALA A 90 -5.86 19.45 -7.65
N GLU A 91 -6.07 19.72 -8.95
CA GLU A 91 -6.15 21.10 -9.43
C GLU A 91 -7.40 21.78 -8.88
N ALA A 92 -7.25 23.03 -8.46
CA ALA A 92 -8.39 23.81 -7.97
C ALA A 92 -9.37 24.05 -9.14
N GLY A 93 -10.61 23.56 -9.04
CA GLY A 93 -11.67 23.86 -10.00
C GLY A 93 -12.29 22.66 -10.70
N SER A 94 -11.90 21.42 -10.38
CA SER A 94 -12.65 20.26 -10.85
C SER A 94 -14.09 20.30 -10.31
N SER A 95 -15.07 20.06 -11.17
CA SER A 95 -16.49 19.96 -10.82
C SER A 95 -16.84 18.56 -10.28
N ASP A 96 -15.99 17.57 -10.49
CA ASP A 96 -16.17 16.20 -10.01
C ASP A 96 -15.28 15.95 -8.79
N PRO A 97 -15.85 15.78 -7.57
CA PRO A 97 -15.08 15.51 -6.37
C PRO A 97 -14.36 14.15 -6.38
N LEU A 98 -14.68 13.27 -7.33
CA LEU A 98 -14.05 11.96 -7.50
C LEU A 98 -12.98 11.95 -8.59
N GLU A 99 -12.77 13.06 -9.29
CA GLU A 99 -11.72 13.17 -10.31
C GLU A 99 -10.34 13.11 -9.66
N VAL A 100 -9.51 12.20 -10.15
CA VAL A 100 -8.13 12.02 -9.68
C VAL A 100 -7.18 12.01 -10.88
N THR A 101 -6.27 12.98 -10.92
CA THR A 101 -5.18 13.00 -11.90
C THR A 101 -4.06 12.09 -11.41
N VAL A 102 -3.58 11.21 -12.28
CA VAL A 102 -2.50 10.26 -11.96
C VAL A 102 -1.52 10.18 -13.14
N GLU A 103 -0.28 9.76 -12.84
CA GLU A 103 0.65 9.39 -13.90
C GLU A 103 0.22 8.10 -14.62
N THR A 104 0.78 7.87 -15.81
CA THR A 104 0.50 6.65 -16.60
C THR A 104 1.12 5.39 -15.99
N PHE A 105 2.26 5.55 -15.29
CA PHE A 105 2.91 4.45 -14.57
C PHE A 105 2.10 4.03 -13.35
N SER A 106 2.06 2.72 -13.09
CA SER A 106 1.51 2.16 -11.85
C SER A 106 2.10 0.78 -11.60
N GLU A 107 2.44 0.51 -10.36
CA GLU A 107 2.77 -0.84 -9.88
C GLU A 107 1.91 -1.18 -8.66
N TRP A 108 1.40 -2.38 -8.64
CA TRP A 108 0.79 -3.00 -7.47
C TRP A 108 1.33 -4.42 -7.33
N ILE A 109 2.37 -4.55 -6.53
CA ILE A 109 3.09 -5.80 -6.30
C ILE A 109 2.61 -6.39 -4.98
N VAL A 110 2.25 -7.66 -4.95
CA VAL A 110 1.74 -8.34 -3.75
C VAL A 110 2.54 -9.62 -3.45
N ASP A 111 2.69 -9.91 -2.17
CA ASP A 111 3.38 -11.12 -1.70
C ASP A 111 2.48 -12.35 -1.89
N GLN A 112 2.75 -13.15 -2.93
CA GLN A 112 1.96 -14.33 -3.22
C GLN A 112 2.00 -15.40 -2.12
N THR A 113 3.03 -15.40 -1.27
CA THR A 113 3.21 -16.42 -0.22
C THR A 113 2.24 -16.26 0.95
N GLN A 114 1.63 -15.08 1.08
CA GLN A 114 0.74 -14.73 2.18
C GLN A 114 -0.75 -14.95 1.86
N PHE A 115 -1.08 -15.31 0.62
CA PHE A 115 -2.46 -15.60 0.25
C PHE A 115 -3.00 -16.85 0.92
N LYS A 116 -4.28 -16.82 1.24
CA LYS A 116 -5.08 -18.02 1.50
C LYS A 116 -5.83 -18.39 0.23
N GLY A 117 -5.73 -19.65 -0.17
CA GLY A 117 -6.26 -20.13 -1.45
C GLY A 117 -5.47 -19.59 -2.66
N GLN A 118 -6.09 -19.61 -3.82
CA GLN A 118 -5.49 -19.14 -5.07
C GLN A 118 -5.57 -17.61 -5.15
N PRO A 119 -4.45 -16.89 -5.45
CA PRO A 119 -4.51 -15.47 -5.72
C PRO A 119 -5.45 -15.17 -6.89
N PRO A 120 -6.33 -14.15 -6.78
CA PRO A 120 -7.21 -13.78 -7.87
C PRO A 120 -6.43 -13.14 -9.03
N ALA A 121 -6.88 -13.38 -10.26
CA ALA A 121 -6.34 -12.71 -11.44
C ALA A 121 -6.94 -11.29 -11.53
N ILE A 122 -6.24 -10.29 -11.06
CA ILE A 122 -6.64 -8.88 -11.12
C ILE A 122 -5.69 -8.14 -12.08
N ALA A 123 -6.26 -7.45 -13.07
CA ALA A 123 -5.45 -6.66 -14.00
C ALA A 123 -4.66 -5.57 -13.24
N GLY A 124 -3.35 -5.52 -13.46
CA GLY A 124 -2.45 -4.57 -12.80
C GLY A 124 -1.94 -5.03 -11.43
N MET A 125 -2.36 -6.18 -10.93
CA MET A 125 -1.77 -6.81 -9.74
C MET A 125 -0.68 -7.79 -10.17
N GLU A 126 0.52 -7.62 -9.66
CA GLU A 126 1.66 -8.49 -9.90
C GLU A 126 2.00 -9.31 -8.64
N LEU A 127 2.26 -10.60 -8.84
CA LEU A 127 2.58 -11.53 -7.76
C LEU A 127 4.10 -11.70 -7.65
N THR A 128 4.61 -11.70 -6.43
CA THR A 128 6.03 -11.98 -6.16
C THR A 128 6.19 -12.84 -4.90
N ASP A 129 7.26 -13.58 -4.82
CA ASP A 129 7.73 -14.26 -3.60
C ASP A 129 8.82 -13.46 -2.87
N ASN A 130 9.22 -12.33 -3.43
CA ASN A 130 10.24 -11.44 -2.86
C ASN A 130 9.78 -9.97 -2.89
N LEU A 131 8.71 -9.67 -2.14
CA LEU A 131 8.15 -8.32 -2.06
C LEU A 131 9.18 -7.29 -1.58
N MET A 132 10.07 -7.69 -0.66
CA MET A 132 11.04 -6.74 -0.07
C MET A 132 11.99 -6.16 -1.11
N ALA A 133 12.38 -6.91 -2.14
CA ALA A 133 13.21 -6.37 -3.22
C ALA A 133 12.53 -5.20 -3.96
N PHE A 134 11.22 -5.27 -4.17
CA PHE A 134 10.43 -4.19 -4.78
C PHE A 134 10.30 -2.99 -3.85
N VAL A 135 10.07 -3.24 -2.55
CA VAL A 135 10.02 -2.18 -1.54
C VAL A 135 11.35 -1.44 -1.44
N GLU A 136 12.46 -2.17 -1.37
CA GLU A 136 13.82 -1.61 -1.32
C GLU A 136 14.13 -0.82 -2.59
N ARG A 137 13.86 -1.38 -3.76
CA ARG A 137 14.02 -0.67 -5.03
C ARG A 137 13.29 0.68 -5.00
N LYS A 138 12.02 0.68 -4.61
CA LYS A 138 11.23 1.91 -4.54
C LYS A 138 11.80 2.91 -3.53
N LEU A 139 12.15 2.46 -2.31
CA LEU A 139 12.65 3.33 -1.24
C LEU A 139 14.00 3.95 -1.61
N PHE A 140 14.93 3.14 -2.10
CA PHE A 140 16.30 3.58 -2.34
C PHE A 140 16.48 4.30 -3.68
N THR A 141 15.58 4.09 -4.65
CA THR A 141 15.62 4.84 -5.91
C THR A 141 14.60 5.97 -5.94
N LEU A 142 13.32 5.66 -6.13
CA LEU A 142 12.28 6.67 -6.35
C LEU A 142 12.11 7.63 -5.16
N ASN A 143 11.90 7.07 -3.95
CA ASN A 143 11.64 7.90 -2.78
C ASN A 143 12.89 8.71 -2.39
N THR A 144 14.08 8.12 -2.44
CA THR A 144 15.35 8.80 -2.20
C THR A 144 15.58 9.92 -3.22
N GLY A 145 15.42 9.62 -4.52
CA GLY A 145 15.55 10.62 -5.58
C GLY A 145 14.58 11.79 -5.42
N HIS A 146 13.32 11.52 -5.09
CA HIS A 146 12.32 12.54 -4.78
C HIS A 146 12.71 13.42 -3.59
N ALA A 147 13.11 12.81 -2.47
CA ALA A 147 13.47 13.53 -1.26
C ALA A 147 14.66 14.47 -1.50
N ILE A 148 15.73 13.96 -2.13
CA ILE A 148 16.92 14.77 -2.43
C ILE A 148 16.56 15.91 -3.38
N THR A 149 15.77 15.64 -4.42
CA THR A 149 15.30 16.66 -5.37
C THR A 149 14.51 17.76 -4.65
N ALA A 150 13.61 17.38 -3.74
CA ALA A 150 12.79 18.33 -2.99
C ALA A 150 13.63 19.21 -2.07
N TYR A 151 14.54 18.63 -1.30
CA TYR A 151 15.37 19.40 -0.35
C TYR A 151 16.35 20.33 -1.05
N LEU A 152 17.05 19.86 -2.08
CA LEU A 152 17.97 20.70 -2.84
C LEU A 152 17.24 21.77 -3.65
N GLY A 153 16.07 21.43 -4.23
CA GLY A 153 15.21 22.37 -4.92
C GLY A 153 14.74 23.51 -3.99
N GLN A 154 14.27 23.16 -2.80
CA GLN A 154 13.88 24.13 -1.79
C GLN A 154 15.04 25.04 -1.40
N GLN A 155 16.23 24.49 -1.18
CA GLN A 155 17.44 25.25 -0.85
C GLN A 155 17.82 26.23 -1.99
N ALA A 156 17.58 25.81 -3.25
CA ALA A 156 17.82 26.64 -4.43
C ALA A 156 16.67 27.64 -4.74
N GLY A 157 15.60 27.65 -3.94
CA GLY A 157 14.42 28.49 -4.14
C GLY A 157 13.49 28.05 -5.27
N LEU A 158 13.63 26.81 -5.73
CA LEU A 158 12.77 26.24 -6.77
C LEU A 158 11.47 25.72 -6.17
N GLN A 159 10.35 25.92 -6.88
CA GLN A 159 9.02 25.68 -6.32
C GLN A 159 8.47 24.27 -6.61
N THR A 160 9.00 23.60 -7.63
CA THR A 160 8.50 22.29 -8.04
C THR A 160 9.63 21.26 -8.16
N ILE A 161 9.28 19.99 -7.98
CA ILE A 161 10.20 18.86 -8.22
C ILE A 161 10.69 18.88 -9.67
N ARG A 162 9.82 19.25 -10.61
CA ARG A 162 10.16 19.35 -12.03
C ARG A 162 11.28 20.39 -12.25
N ASP A 163 11.12 21.59 -11.72
CA ASP A 163 12.12 22.63 -11.89
C ASP A 163 13.43 22.26 -11.21
N ALA A 164 13.35 21.64 -10.03
CA ALA A 164 14.53 21.18 -9.30
C ALA A 164 15.31 20.09 -10.06
N ILE A 165 14.65 19.08 -10.61
CA ILE A 165 15.34 18.00 -11.33
C ILE A 165 15.88 18.42 -12.70
N LEU A 166 15.40 19.53 -13.26
CA LEU A 166 15.94 20.12 -14.48
C LEU A 166 17.23 20.92 -14.22
N ASP A 167 17.51 21.30 -12.98
CA ASP A 167 18.80 21.91 -12.62
C ASP A 167 19.92 20.86 -12.72
N PRO A 168 20.97 21.13 -13.54
CA PRO A 168 22.04 20.14 -13.79
C PRO A 168 22.85 19.79 -12.54
N ALA A 169 22.99 20.69 -11.57
CA ALA A 169 23.74 20.44 -10.35
C ALA A 169 22.94 19.52 -9.42
N ILE A 170 21.65 19.82 -9.22
CA ILE A 170 20.73 18.97 -8.44
C ILE A 170 20.62 17.58 -9.07
N ARG A 171 20.38 17.51 -10.38
CA ARG A 171 20.24 16.25 -11.11
C ARG A 171 21.49 15.36 -10.97
N ARG A 172 22.68 15.93 -10.96
CA ARG A 172 23.93 15.17 -10.77
C ARG A 172 23.99 14.54 -9.39
N VAL A 173 23.62 15.28 -8.34
CA VAL A 173 23.59 14.77 -6.95
C VAL A 173 22.56 13.68 -6.80
N VAL A 174 21.33 13.91 -7.31
CA VAL A 174 20.24 12.92 -7.27
C VAL A 174 20.66 11.62 -7.95
N LYS A 175 21.22 11.72 -9.17
CA LYS A 175 21.69 10.55 -9.92
C LYS A 175 22.77 9.80 -9.14
N GLY A 176 23.79 10.50 -8.61
CA GLY A 176 24.86 9.87 -7.85
C GLY A 176 24.33 9.15 -6.61
N ALA A 177 23.42 9.75 -5.86
CA ALA A 177 22.82 9.13 -4.68
C ALA A 177 21.99 7.87 -5.04
N MET A 178 21.29 7.89 -6.16
CA MET A 178 20.53 6.71 -6.65
C MET A 178 21.45 5.58 -7.17
N GLU A 179 22.65 5.91 -7.64
CA GLU A 179 23.66 4.93 -8.09
C GLU A 179 24.45 4.31 -6.93
N GLU A 180 24.46 4.96 -5.76
CA GLU A 180 25.10 4.46 -4.53
C GLU A 180 24.19 3.55 -3.70
N SER A 181 22.88 3.56 -3.98
CA SER A 181 21.86 2.79 -3.25
C SER A 181 21.65 1.42 -3.85
#